data_69f8fd9342677d56d1e3d16045d84caf
#
_entry.id   69f8fd9342677d56d1e3d16045d84caf
#
_cell.length_a   1.000
_cell.length_b   1.000
_cell.length_c   1.000
_cell.angle_alpha   90.00
_cell.angle_beta   90.00
_cell.angle_gamma   90.00
#
_symmetry.space_group_name_H-M   'P 1'
#
loop_
_entity.id
_entity.type
_entity.pdbx_description
1 polymer ?
#
loop_
_entity_poly.entity_id
_entity_poly.type
_entity_poly.pdbx_seq_one_letter_code
_entity_poly.pdbx_strand_id
1 'polypeptide(L)' 'MMNAEQVQAAVNQVMPFGKYAGRRLFHLPEPYLVWFKQQGFPAGKLGEQLALMYEIKLNGLEQVVAPLLHND' A
#
# COMPACT_ATOMS: atom_id res chain seq x y z
N MET A 1 -4.66 -14.91 -4.39
CA MET A 1 -5.63 -13.81 -4.17
C MET A 1 -5.59 -13.38 -2.72
N MET A 2 -5.56 -12.07 -2.47
CA MET A 2 -5.56 -11.57 -1.10
C MET A 2 -6.96 -11.57 -0.52
N ASN A 3 -7.08 -11.97 0.75
CA ASN A 3 -8.33 -11.90 1.47
C ASN A 3 -8.47 -10.56 2.21
N ALA A 4 -9.60 -10.32 2.86
CA ALA A 4 -9.87 -9.07 3.54
C ALA A 4 -8.84 -8.75 4.63
N GLU A 5 -8.38 -9.76 5.36
CA GLU A 5 -7.38 -9.57 6.41
C GLU A 5 -6.05 -9.10 5.82
N GLN A 6 -5.66 -9.65 4.69
CA GLN A 6 -4.41 -9.27 4.02
C GLN A 6 -4.52 -7.86 3.46
N VAL A 7 -5.68 -7.49 2.92
CA VAL A 7 -5.91 -6.12 2.43
C VAL A 7 -5.88 -5.14 3.61
N GLN A 8 -6.53 -5.49 4.72
CA GLN A 8 -6.51 -4.64 5.92
C GLN A 8 -5.08 -4.46 6.43
N ALA A 9 -4.30 -5.54 6.47
CA ALA A 9 -2.91 -5.44 6.91
C ALA A 9 -2.10 -4.54 5.98
N ALA A 10 -2.33 -4.63 4.67
CA ALA A 10 -1.59 -3.84 3.70
C ALA A 10 -1.89 -2.35 3.83
N VAL A 11 -3.18 -1.97 3.93
CA VAL A 11 -3.52 -0.54 4.00
C VAL A 11 -3.03 0.10 5.30
N ASN A 12 -2.90 -0.68 6.37
CA ASN A 12 -2.44 -0.18 7.68
C ASN A 12 -0.94 -0.35 7.90
N GLN A 13 -0.25 -1.07 7.01
CA GLN A 13 1.19 -1.28 7.14
C GLN A 13 1.92 0.06 7.09
N VAL A 14 2.82 0.26 8.04
CA VAL A 14 3.63 1.47 8.10
C VAL A 14 4.84 1.29 7.19
N MET A 15 5.12 2.32 6.37
CA MET A 15 6.29 2.31 5.50
C MET A 15 7.55 2.37 6.38
N PRO A 16 8.45 1.37 6.27
CA PRO A 16 9.56 1.25 7.23
C PRO A 16 10.80 2.05 6.86
N PHE A 17 10.86 2.62 5.65
CA PHE A 17 12.07 3.32 5.21
C PHE A 17 11.73 4.37 4.15
N GLY A 18 12.73 5.16 3.81
CA GLY A 18 12.66 6.10 2.70
C GLY A 18 11.95 7.39 3.05
N LYS A 19 11.59 8.13 2.00
CA LYS A 19 11.02 9.46 2.10
C LYS A 19 9.72 9.50 2.91
N TYR A 20 8.96 8.43 2.84
CA TYR A 20 7.63 8.37 3.50
C TYR A 20 7.62 7.39 4.68
N ALA A 21 8.78 7.11 5.26
CA ALA A 21 8.84 6.26 6.46
C ALA A 21 7.91 6.81 7.54
N GLY A 22 7.17 5.91 8.19
CA GLY A 22 6.20 6.29 9.22
C GLY A 22 4.78 6.48 8.72
N ARG A 23 4.57 6.60 7.41
CA ARG A 23 3.21 6.68 6.85
C ARG A 23 2.66 5.29 6.60
N ARG A 24 1.35 5.15 6.74
CA ARG A 24 0.68 3.93 6.29
C ARG A 24 0.72 3.85 4.77
N LEU A 25 0.77 2.64 4.24
CA LEU A 25 0.83 2.46 2.79
C LEU A 25 -0.38 3.09 2.08
N PHE A 26 -1.54 3.07 2.74
CA PHE A 26 -2.74 3.71 2.17
C PHE A 26 -2.54 5.19 1.86
N HIS A 27 -1.70 5.87 2.63
CA HIS A 27 -1.45 7.30 2.47
C HIS A 27 -0.23 7.64 1.61
N LEU A 28 0.38 6.65 0.97
CA LEU A 28 1.49 6.92 0.06
C LEU A 28 0.98 7.57 -1.21
N PRO A 29 1.68 8.60 -1.72
CA PRO A 29 1.29 9.23 -3.00
C PRO A 29 1.38 8.24 -4.15
N GLU A 30 0.46 8.36 -5.11
CA GLU A 30 0.47 7.49 -6.27
C GLU A 30 1.79 7.53 -7.05
N PRO A 31 2.41 8.71 -7.30
CA PRO A 31 3.69 8.76 -8.01
C PRO A 31 4.79 7.93 -7.34
N TYR A 32 4.78 7.85 -6.02
CA TYR A 32 5.76 7.06 -5.29
C TYR A 32 5.56 5.56 -5.57
N LEU A 33 4.30 5.12 -5.61
CA LEU A 33 3.97 3.73 -5.94
C LEU A 33 4.31 3.41 -7.39
N VAL A 34 4.06 4.35 -8.30
CA VAL A 34 4.45 4.21 -9.72
C VAL A 34 5.97 4.04 -9.83
N TRP A 35 6.72 4.82 -9.07
CA TRP A 35 8.18 4.70 -9.05
C TRP A 35 8.62 3.30 -8.64
N PHE A 36 8.01 2.75 -7.58
CA PHE A 36 8.31 1.37 -7.18
C PHE A 36 7.99 0.36 -8.27
N LYS A 37 6.86 0.56 -8.95
CA LYS A 37 6.48 -0.32 -10.06
C LYS A 37 7.56 -0.32 -11.14
N GLN A 38 8.11 0.83 -11.45
CA GLN A 38 9.14 0.97 -12.48
C GLN A 38 10.48 0.39 -12.03
N GLN A 39 10.85 0.57 -10.78
CA GLN A 39 12.12 0.07 -10.22
C GLN A 39 12.06 -1.41 -9.84
N GLY A 40 10.86 -1.90 -9.63
CA GLY A 40 10.64 -3.22 -9.06
C GLY A 40 10.32 -3.12 -7.58
N PHE A 41 9.22 -3.76 -7.16
CA PHE A 41 8.85 -3.76 -5.75
C PHE A 41 9.88 -4.57 -4.94
N PRO A 42 10.11 -4.20 -3.66
CA PRO A 42 10.99 -4.99 -2.81
C PRO A 42 10.51 -6.43 -2.70
N ALA A 43 11.44 -7.34 -2.42
CA ALA A 43 11.09 -8.73 -2.17
C ALA A 43 10.33 -8.86 -0.85
N GLY A 44 9.52 -9.90 -0.73
CA GLY A 44 8.85 -10.23 0.51
C GLY A 44 7.50 -9.55 0.68
N LYS A 45 7.01 -9.57 1.91
CA LYS A 45 5.66 -9.14 2.22
C LYS A 45 5.43 -7.66 1.95
N LEU A 46 6.40 -6.81 2.28
CA LEU A 46 6.26 -5.38 2.02
C LEU A 46 6.09 -5.10 0.53
N GLY A 47 6.84 -5.79 -0.32
CA GLY A 47 6.72 -5.62 -1.77
C GLY A 47 5.34 -6.04 -2.26
N GLU A 48 4.80 -7.13 -1.74
CA GLU A 48 3.45 -7.57 -2.08
C GLU A 48 2.42 -6.53 -1.66
N GLN A 49 2.59 -5.94 -0.48
CA GLN A 49 1.67 -4.92 0.03
C GLN A 49 1.74 -3.64 -0.78
N LEU A 50 2.96 -3.22 -1.17
CA LEU A 50 3.13 -2.04 -2.03
C LEU A 50 2.51 -2.27 -3.40
N ALA A 51 2.67 -3.47 -3.96
CA ALA A 51 2.07 -3.82 -5.24
C ALA A 51 0.54 -3.78 -5.15
N LEU A 52 -0.02 -4.24 -4.05
CA LEU A 52 -1.46 -4.18 -3.83
C LEU A 52 -1.94 -2.73 -3.76
N MET A 53 -1.24 -1.87 -3.00
CA MET A 53 -1.62 -0.46 -2.92
C MET A 53 -1.51 0.23 -4.27
N TYR A 54 -0.50 -0.11 -5.06
CA TYR A 54 -0.39 0.39 -6.42
C TYR A 54 -1.65 0.06 -7.23
N GLU A 55 -2.08 -1.21 -7.17
CA GLU A 55 -3.27 -1.63 -7.90
C GLU A 55 -4.55 -0.93 -7.40
N ILE A 56 -4.67 -0.78 -6.10
CA ILE A 56 -5.82 -0.09 -5.51
C ILE A 56 -5.90 1.35 -6.02
N LYS A 57 -4.78 2.07 -6.00
CA LYS A 57 -4.77 3.45 -6.45
C LYS A 57 -4.94 3.57 -7.96
N LEU A 58 -4.32 2.67 -8.72
CA LEU A 58 -4.45 2.66 -10.17
C LEU A 58 -5.90 2.48 -10.62
N ASN A 59 -6.66 1.67 -9.90
CA ASN A 59 -8.04 1.35 -10.23
C ASN A 59 -9.06 2.23 -9.50
N GLY A 60 -8.60 3.23 -8.75
CA GLY A 60 -9.50 4.15 -8.06
C GLY A 60 -10.31 3.50 -6.96
N LEU A 61 -9.75 2.50 -6.28
CA LEU A 61 -10.48 1.71 -5.28
C LEU A 61 -10.20 2.15 -3.85
N GLU A 62 -9.59 3.32 -3.64
CA GLU A 62 -9.24 3.77 -2.30
C GLU A 62 -10.45 3.83 -1.37
N GLN A 63 -11.58 4.34 -1.88
CA GLN A 63 -12.78 4.45 -1.05
C GLN A 63 -13.35 3.09 -0.65
N VAL A 64 -13.14 2.08 -1.50
CA VAL A 64 -13.59 0.72 -1.21
C VAL A 64 -12.86 0.14 -0.01
N VAL A 65 -11.56 0.42 0.10
CA VAL A 65 -10.72 -0.15 1.17
C VAL A 65 -10.54 0.79 2.36
N ALA A 66 -10.93 2.07 2.24
CA ALA A 66 -10.78 3.04 3.32
C ALA A 66 -11.41 2.58 4.65
N PRO A 67 -12.58 1.91 4.65
CA PRO A 67 -13.16 1.42 5.91
C PRO A 67 -12.28 0.43 6.66
N LEU A 68 -11.25 -0.14 6.01
CA LEU A 68 -10.34 -1.07 6.65
C LEU A 68 -9.20 -0.37 7.40
N LEU A 69 -9.05 0.94 7.22
CA LEU A 69 -8.04 1.71 7.96
C LEU A 69 -8.39 1.75 9.45
N HIS A 70 -7.36 1.58 10.28
CA HIS A 70 -7.53 1.72 11.71
C HIS A 70 -7.63 3.20 12.09
N ASN A 71 -8.50 3.50 13.02
CA ASN A 71 -8.64 4.84 13.59
C ASN A 71 -7.72 4.94 14.81
N ASP A 72 -6.61 5.63 14.66
CA ASP A 72 -5.67 5.83 15.76
C ASP A 72 -5.79 7.23 16.34
#